data_e057affc1c0d5ff15e89873189a20c8d
#
_entry.id   e057affc1c0d5ff15e89873189a20c8d
#
_cell.length_a   1.000
_cell.length_b   1.000
_cell.length_c   1.000
_cell.angle_alpha   90.00
_cell.angle_beta   90.00
_cell.angle_gamma   90.00
#
_symmetry.space_group_name_H-M   'P 1'
#
loop_
_entity.id
_entity.type
_entity.pdbx_description
1 polymer ?
#
loop_
_entity_poly.entity_id
_entity_poly.type
_entity_poly.pdbx_seq_one_letter_code
_entity_poly.pdbx_strand_id
1 'polypeptide(L)'
;MTSSLLEQLIDALRVLPGVGQKSAQRMAYHLLERERAGGQRLSVALAEAVEKIGHCARCRDFSETPVCATCASASRDAHQLCAVESPADRLAIEQATGYRGLYFVLQGRLSPLDGIGPRELGLDTLAARLAEGEVQELIIATNPTVEGEATAHYLAQLARQHAVRPSRLAHGVPLGGELEYVDRGTLSHAFGSRTEVAD
;
A
#
# COMPACT_ATOMS: atom_id res chain seq x y z
N MET A 1 -0.03 -10.36 -40.51
CA MET A 1 0.59 -11.64 -40.13
C MET A 1 0.12 -11.92 -38.71
N THR A 2 -0.67 -12.97 -38.48
CA THR A 2 -1.10 -13.37 -37.13
C THR A 2 0.11 -13.93 -36.38
N SER A 3 0.45 -13.32 -35.23
CA SER A 3 1.54 -13.83 -34.40
C SER A 3 1.24 -15.24 -33.92
N SER A 4 2.25 -16.11 -33.77
CA SER A 4 2.07 -17.46 -33.26
C SER A 4 1.54 -17.42 -31.81
N LEU A 5 0.84 -18.49 -31.36
CA LEU A 5 0.38 -18.58 -29.96
C LEU A 5 1.52 -18.45 -28.96
N LEU A 6 2.71 -18.92 -29.34
CA LEU A 6 3.92 -18.77 -28.51
C LEU A 6 4.34 -17.30 -28.39
N GLU A 7 4.32 -16.54 -29.48
CA GLU A 7 4.64 -15.11 -29.47
C GLU A 7 3.61 -14.33 -28.62
N GLN A 8 2.33 -14.66 -28.77
CA GLN A 8 1.26 -14.05 -27.95
C GLN A 8 1.46 -14.30 -26.45
N LEU A 9 1.85 -15.51 -26.05
CA LEU A 9 2.13 -15.84 -24.65
C LEU A 9 3.36 -15.07 -24.14
N ILE A 10 4.42 -14.97 -24.94
CA ILE A 10 5.62 -14.22 -24.58
C ILE A 10 5.28 -12.73 -24.40
N ASP A 11 4.51 -12.17 -25.30
CA ASP A 11 4.10 -10.75 -25.20
C ASP A 11 3.15 -10.51 -24.03
N ALA A 12 2.24 -11.42 -23.73
CA ALA A 12 1.37 -11.34 -22.56
C ALA A 12 2.17 -11.35 -21.24
N LEU A 13 3.22 -12.16 -21.14
CA LEU A 13 4.08 -12.19 -19.95
C LEU A 13 4.90 -10.92 -19.76
N ARG A 14 5.13 -10.14 -20.81
CA ARG A 14 5.87 -8.86 -20.75
C ARG A 14 5.09 -7.72 -20.11
N VAL A 15 3.80 -7.89 -19.89
CA VAL A 15 2.99 -6.91 -19.15
C VAL A 15 3.42 -6.82 -17.68
N LEU A 16 4.08 -7.86 -17.16
CA LEU A 16 4.54 -7.90 -15.77
C LEU A 16 5.78 -6.99 -15.57
N PRO A 17 5.81 -6.18 -14.50
CA PRO A 17 6.93 -5.29 -14.24
C PRO A 17 8.23 -6.09 -14.05
N GLY A 18 9.31 -5.62 -14.66
CA GLY A 18 10.62 -6.30 -14.63
C GLY A 18 10.77 -7.50 -15.56
N VAL A 19 9.72 -7.87 -16.32
CA VAL A 19 9.77 -8.99 -17.27
C VAL A 19 10.09 -8.48 -18.67
N GLY A 20 11.37 -8.57 -19.05
CA GLY A 20 11.82 -8.32 -20.44
C GLY A 20 11.62 -9.52 -21.36
N GLN A 21 11.92 -9.32 -22.64
CA GLN A 21 11.76 -10.34 -23.71
C GLN A 21 12.38 -11.70 -23.36
N LYS A 22 13.64 -11.73 -22.88
CA LYS A 22 14.34 -12.98 -22.55
C LYS A 22 13.70 -13.70 -21.36
N SER A 23 13.27 -12.98 -20.35
CA SER A 23 12.59 -13.56 -19.19
C SER A 23 11.22 -14.12 -19.57
N ALA A 24 10.42 -13.38 -20.34
CA ALA A 24 9.13 -13.84 -20.85
C ALA A 24 9.26 -15.12 -21.69
N GLN A 25 10.24 -15.16 -22.59
CA GLN A 25 10.51 -16.35 -23.41
C GLN A 25 10.89 -17.56 -22.56
N ARG A 26 11.76 -17.39 -21.56
CA ARG A 26 12.13 -18.46 -20.63
C ARG A 26 10.95 -18.97 -19.81
N MET A 27 10.07 -18.05 -19.33
CA MET A 27 8.86 -18.41 -18.61
C MET A 27 7.89 -19.19 -19.51
N ALA A 28 7.64 -18.73 -20.74
CA ALA A 28 6.78 -19.42 -21.71
C ALA A 28 7.27 -20.84 -22.00
N TYR A 29 8.56 -21.03 -22.26
CA TYR A 29 9.14 -22.36 -22.50
C TYR A 29 9.03 -23.25 -21.26
N HIS A 30 9.31 -22.74 -20.07
CA HIS A 30 9.17 -23.51 -18.83
C HIS A 30 7.73 -24.01 -18.64
N LEU A 31 6.74 -23.15 -18.81
CA LEU A 31 5.32 -23.51 -18.69
C LEU A 31 4.92 -24.56 -19.73
N LEU A 32 5.38 -24.42 -20.99
CA LEU A 32 4.98 -25.32 -22.07
C LEU A 32 5.69 -26.68 -22.07
N GLU A 33 6.94 -26.72 -21.61
CA GLU A 33 7.73 -27.92 -21.63
C GLU A 33 7.65 -28.72 -20.33
N ARG A 34 7.61 -28.02 -19.19
CA ARG A 34 7.81 -28.65 -17.87
C ARG A 34 6.63 -28.54 -16.92
N GLU A 35 5.79 -27.50 -17.06
CA GLU A 35 4.78 -27.17 -16.05
C GLU A 35 3.44 -26.77 -16.70
N ARG A 36 2.93 -27.57 -17.64
CA ARG A 36 1.66 -27.30 -18.33
C ARG A 36 0.46 -27.20 -17.39
N ALA A 37 0.42 -28.06 -16.36
CA ALA A 37 -0.63 -28.01 -15.35
C ALA A 37 -0.56 -26.70 -14.51
N GLY A 38 0.64 -26.26 -14.18
CA GLY A 38 0.89 -24.96 -13.53
C GLY A 38 0.46 -23.79 -14.42
N GLY A 39 0.75 -23.86 -15.72
CA GLY A 39 0.28 -22.87 -16.71
C GLY A 39 -1.24 -22.77 -16.76
N GLN A 40 -1.95 -23.90 -16.73
CA GLN A 40 -3.42 -23.92 -16.69
C GLN A 40 -3.95 -23.33 -15.40
N ARG A 41 -3.40 -23.72 -14.23
CA ARG A 41 -3.80 -23.14 -12.93
C ARG A 41 -3.57 -21.63 -12.91
N LEU A 42 -2.42 -21.16 -13.40
CA LEU A 42 -2.11 -19.73 -13.48
C LEU A 42 -3.12 -18.97 -14.36
N SER A 43 -3.46 -19.53 -15.51
CA SER A 43 -4.44 -18.94 -16.44
C SER A 43 -5.81 -18.77 -15.77
N VAL A 44 -6.31 -19.81 -15.10
CA VAL A 44 -7.60 -19.77 -14.39
C VAL A 44 -7.54 -18.77 -13.23
N ALA A 45 -6.53 -18.85 -12.39
CA ALA A 45 -6.40 -17.96 -11.24
C ALA A 45 -6.29 -16.49 -11.65
N LEU A 46 -5.55 -16.19 -12.73
CA LEU A 46 -5.43 -14.83 -13.25
C LEU A 46 -6.76 -14.30 -13.78
N ALA A 47 -7.47 -15.11 -14.58
CA ALA A 47 -8.77 -14.75 -15.13
C ALA A 47 -9.78 -14.47 -14.03
N GLU A 48 -9.88 -15.35 -13.02
CA GLU A 48 -10.77 -15.18 -11.88
C GLU A 48 -10.41 -13.96 -11.03
N ALA A 49 -9.13 -13.74 -10.76
CA ALA A 49 -8.68 -12.60 -9.97
C ALA A 49 -8.99 -11.27 -10.66
N VAL A 50 -8.72 -11.15 -11.96
CA VAL A 50 -9.00 -9.93 -12.73
C VAL A 50 -10.51 -9.64 -12.82
N GLU A 51 -11.34 -10.67 -12.88
CA GLU A 51 -12.80 -10.53 -12.95
C GLU A 51 -13.42 -10.18 -11.59
N LYS A 52 -12.94 -10.81 -10.50
CA LYS A 52 -13.64 -10.80 -9.20
C LYS A 52 -13.03 -9.86 -8.17
N ILE A 53 -11.73 -9.52 -8.26
CA ILE A 53 -11.07 -8.68 -7.30
C ILE A 53 -11.20 -7.21 -7.73
N GLY A 54 -11.94 -6.45 -6.95
CA GLY A 54 -12.04 -5.00 -7.05
C GLY A 54 -11.40 -4.31 -5.84
N HIS A 55 -11.93 -3.14 -5.49
CA HIS A 55 -11.50 -2.37 -4.34
C HIS A 55 -12.61 -2.25 -3.30
N CYS A 56 -12.26 -2.39 -2.03
CA CYS A 56 -13.16 -2.13 -0.93
C CYS A 56 -13.62 -0.66 -0.95
N ALA A 57 -14.93 -0.44 -0.91
CA ALA A 57 -15.53 0.91 -0.94
C ALA A 57 -15.10 1.79 0.26
N ARG A 58 -14.71 1.19 1.40
CA ARG A 58 -14.30 1.94 2.59
C ARG A 58 -12.80 2.18 2.70
N CYS A 59 -11.97 1.19 2.41
CA CYS A 59 -10.52 1.30 2.60
C CYS A 59 -9.71 1.32 1.30
N ARG A 60 -10.32 1.03 0.15
CA ARG A 60 -9.68 0.96 -1.17
C ARG A 60 -8.62 -0.15 -1.32
N ASP A 61 -8.50 -1.06 -0.35
CA ASP A 61 -7.68 -2.26 -0.52
C ASP A 61 -8.35 -3.25 -1.48
N PHE A 62 -7.60 -4.19 -2.02
CA PHE A 62 -8.16 -5.26 -2.84
C PHE A 62 -9.21 -6.07 -2.08
N SER A 63 -10.32 -6.37 -2.74
CA SER A 63 -11.44 -7.09 -2.13
C SER A 63 -12.31 -7.77 -3.18
N GLU A 64 -12.76 -8.99 -2.90
CA GLU A 64 -13.77 -9.70 -3.68
C GLU A 64 -15.21 -9.25 -3.34
N THR A 65 -15.37 -8.46 -2.28
CA THR A 65 -16.66 -7.95 -1.80
C THR A 65 -16.66 -6.42 -1.74
N PRO A 66 -17.82 -5.76 -1.83
CA PRO A 66 -17.91 -4.30 -1.77
C PRO A 66 -17.27 -3.70 -0.51
N VAL A 67 -17.32 -4.41 0.62
CA VAL A 67 -16.63 -4.05 1.87
C VAL A 67 -15.81 -5.24 2.32
N CYS A 68 -14.47 -5.06 2.46
CA CYS A 68 -13.57 -6.14 2.83
C CYS A 68 -13.79 -6.62 4.27
N ALA A 69 -13.30 -7.81 4.58
CA ALA A 69 -13.45 -8.44 5.90
C ALA A 69 -12.91 -7.55 7.04
N THR A 70 -11.80 -6.83 6.82
CA THR A 70 -11.25 -5.90 7.81
C THR A 70 -12.21 -4.75 8.12
N CYS A 71 -12.78 -4.13 7.08
CA CYS A 71 -13.72 -3.03 7.26
C CYS A 71 -15.10 -3.45 7.79
N ALA A 72 -15.49 -4.70 7.56
CA ALA A 72 -16.75 -5.28 8.07
C ALA A 72 -16.64 -5.84 9.48
N SER A 73 -15.43 -5.95 10.02
CA SER A 73 -15.20 -6.60 11.31
C SER A 73 -15.58 -5.69 12.48
N ALA A 74 -16.54 -6.14 13.29
CA ALA A 74 -16.94 -5.45 14.52
C ALA A 74 -15.87 -5.50 15.64
N SER A 75 -14.82 -6.30 15.49
CA SER A 75 -13.70 -6.35 16.44
C SER A 75 -12.64 -5.29 16.20
N ARG A 76 -12.79 -4.47 15.16
CA ARG A 76 -11.88 -3.37 14.82
C ARG A 76 -12.30 -2.08 15.51
N ASP A 77 -11.33 -1.30 15.91
CA ASP A 77 -11.54 0.04 16.48
C ASP A 77 -11.77 1.05 15.33
N ALA A 78 -13.00 1.49 15.18
CA ALA A 78 -13.40 2.45 14.16
C ALA A 78 -12.90 3.88 14.44
N HIS A 79 -12.48 4.18 15.68
CA HIS A 79 -11.93 5.48 16.05
C HIS A 79 -10.49 5.70 15.53
N GLN A 80 -9.80 4.63 15.13
CA GLN A 80 -8.46 4.68 14.58
C GLN A 80 -8.45 4.33 13.09
N LEU A 81 -7.91 5.21 12.26
CA LEU A 81 -7.74 5.00 10.82
C LEU A 81 -6.27 5.16 10.44
N CYS A 82 -5.67 4.10 9.86
CA CYS A 82 -4.30 4.13 9.38
C CYS A 82 -4.28 4.32 7.86
N ALA A 83 -3.71 5.44 7.39
CA ALA A 83 -3.50 5.72 5.97
C ALA A 83 -2.13 5.18 5.52
N VAL A 84 -2.13 4.32 4.51
CA VAL A 84 -0.93 3.67 3.92
C VAL A 84 -0.85 3.93 2.42
N GLU A 85 0.35 3.89 1.83
CA GLU A 85 0.53 4.11 0.39
C GLU A 85 0.05 2.92 -0.46
N SER A 86 0.23 1.70 0.02
CA SER A 86 -0.04 0.48 -0.75
C SER A 86 -0.70 -0.64 0.09
N PRO A 87 -1.32 -1.64 -0.57
CA PRO A 87 -1.78 -2.86 0.10
C PRO A 87 -0.65 -3.63 0.82
N ALA A 88 0.57 -3.56 0.29
CA ALA A 88 1.74 -4.20 0.88
C ALA A 88 2.11 -3.56 2.23
N ASP A 89 2.07 -2.21 2.32
CA ASP A 89 2.32 -1.49 3.57
C ASP A 89 1.26 -1.84 4.62
N ARG A 90 -0.03 -1.90 4.22
CA ARG A 90 -1.10 -2.36 5.10
C ARG A 90 -0.82 -3.76 5.66
N LEU A 91 -0.43 -4.69 4.79
CA LEU A 91 -0.12 -6.06 5.19
C LEU A 91 1.07 -6.12 6.16
N ALA A 92 2.10 -5.33 5.91
CA ALA A 92 3.28 -5.23 6.77
C ALA A 92 2.91 -4.75 8.17
N ILE A 93 2.10 -3.68 8.29
CA ILE A 93 1.62 -3.19 9.59
C ILE A 93 0.76 -4.23 10.30
N GLU A 94 -0.16 -4.87 9.59
CA GLU A 94 -1.05 -5.89 10.15
C GLU A 94 -0.27 -7.09 10.71
N GLN A 95 0.81 -7.50 10.07
CA GLN A 95 1.65 -8.62 10.50
C GLN A 95 2.64 -8.24 11.61
N ALA A 96 3.15 -7.02 11.59
CA ALA A 96 4.23 -6.60 12.50
C ALA A 96 3.73 -6.00 13.80
N THR A 97 2.46 -5.59 13.89
CA THR A 97 1.94 -4.83 15.03
C THR A 97 0.67 -5.45 15.59
N GLY A 98 0.31 -5.05 16.81
CA GLY A 98 -1.00 -5.37 17.41
C GLY A 98 -2.12 -4.40 17.01
N TYR A 99 -1.98 -3.66 15.90
CA TYR A 99 -2.95 -2.66 15.48
C TYR A 99 -4.34 -3.26 15.23
N ARG A 100 -5.35 -2.63 15.82
CA ARG A 100 -6.76 -3.09 15.74
C ARG A 100 -7.69 -2.08 15.07
N GLY A 101 -7.15 -0.96 14.59
CA GLY A 101 -7.94 0.03 13.86
C GLY A 101 -8.24 -0.38 12.42
N LEU A 102 -8.80 0.56 11.68
CA LEU A 102 -9.15 0.42 10.27
C LEU A 102 -8.06 1.05 9.39
N TYR A 103 -8.11 0.75 8.09
CA TYR A 103 -7.14 1.25 7.13
C TYR A 103 -7.77 2.10 6.04
N PHE A 104 -6.94 2.91 5.38
CA PHE A 104 -7.21 3.56 4.11
C PHE A 104 -5.97 3.45 3.22
N VAL A 105 -6.13 2.82 2.07
CA VAL A 105 -5.05 2.58 1.11
C VAL A 105 -5.12 3.64 0.02
N LEU A 106 -4.07 4.47 -0.06
CA LEU A 106 -3.98 5.58 -1.00
C LEU A 106 -3.80 5.11 -2.45
N GLN A 107 -3.25 3.92 -2.66
CA GLN A 107 -2.83 3.36 -3.96
C GLN A 107 -1.73 4.22 -4.62
N GLY A 108 -0.85 4.81 -3.82
CA GLY A 108 0.24 5.65 -4.26
C GLY A 108 0.56 6.77 -3.28
N ARG A 109 1.21 7.81 -3.79
CA ARG A 109 1.59 9.02 -3.06
C ARG A 109 1.48 10.24 -3.98
N LEU A 110 1.42 11.42 -3.44
CA LEU A 110 1.44 12.65 -4.24
C LEU A 110 2.73 12.71 -5.06
N SER A 111 2.60 12.81 -6.36
CA SER A 111 3.72 12.92 -7.30
C SER A 111 3.32 13.84 -8.46
N PRO A 112 3.67 15.14 -8.41
CA PRO A 112 3.40 16.05 -9.51
C PRO A 112 4.07 15.63 -10.83
N LEU A 113 5.23 14.97 -10.75
CA LEU A 113 5.96 14.48 -11.91
C LEU A 113 5.23 13.33 -12.62
N ASP A 114 4.54 12.49 -11.87
CA ASP A 114 3.75 11.35 -12.38
C ASP A 114 2.27 11.74 -12.61
N GLY A 115 1.90 12.99 -12.37
CA GLY A 115 0.53 13.48 -12.49
C GLY A 115 -0.42 12.91 -11.40
N ILE A 116 0.12 12.40 -10.28
CA ILE A 116 -0.67 11.84 -9.19
C ILE A 116 -0.99 12.94 -8.16
N GLY A 117 -2.24 13.37 -8.16
CA GLY A 117 -2.78 14.37 -7.23
C GLY A 117 -3.70 13.77 -6.17
N PRO A 118 -4.35 14.63 -5.37
CA PRO A 118 -5.27 14.21 -4.32
C PRO A 118 -6.43 13.32 -4.80
N ARG A 119 -6.90 13.54 -6.03
CA ARG A 119 -8.03 12.81 -6.60
C ARG A 119 -7.65 11.35 -6.91
N GLU A 120 -6.49 11.14 -7.51
CA GLU A 120 -5.95 9.80 -7.83
C GLU A 120 -5.74 8.97 -6.56
N LEU A 121 -5.33 9.62 -5.47
CA LEU A 121 -5.17 9.00 -4.15
C LEU A 121 -6.52 8.78 -3.43
N GLY A 122 -7.65 9.22 -3.99
CA GLY A 122 -8.98 9.08 -3.39
C GLY A 122 -9.16 9.90 -2.12
N LEU A 123 -8.51 11.05 -2.01
CA LEU A 123 -8.57 11.87 -0.80
C LEU A 123 -9.98 12.48 -0.58
N ASP A 124 -10.80 12.58 -1.62
CA ASP A 124 -12.23 12.95 -1.48
C ASP A 124 -12.98 11.86 -0.70
N THR A 125 -12.72 10.58 -0.98
CA THR A 125 -13.31 9.45 -0.23
C THR A 125 -12.82 9.43 1.21
N LEU A 126 -11.53 9.74 1.44
CA LEU A 126 -10.99 9.87 2.80
C LEU A 126 -11.66 11.02 3.55
N ALA A 127 -11.78 12.19 2.92
CA ALA A 127 -12.43 13.35 3.51
C ALA A 127 -13.89 13.05 3.90
N ALA A 128 -14.64 12.40 3.01
CA ALA A 128 -16.01 11.97 3.30
C ALA A 128 -16.07 11.03 4.52
N ARG A 129 -15.13 10.08 4.61
CA ARG A 129 -15.04 9.15 5.74
C ARG A 129 -14.69 9.85 7.06
N LEU A 130 -13.79 10.83 7.04
CA LEU A 130 -13.46 11.63 8.23
C LEU A 130 -14.65 12.51 8.66
N ALA A 131 -15.44 13.00 7.71
CA ALA A 131 -16.65 13.79 7.98
C ALA A 131 -17.79 12.98 8.63
N GLU A 132 -17.77 11.63 8.56
CA GLU A 132 -18.71 10.76 9.28
C GLU A 132 -18.61 10.94 10.82
N GLY A 133 -17.47 11.45 11.32
CA GLY A 133 -17.27 11.79 12.74
C GLY A 133 -16.95 10.60 13.64
N GLU A 134 -16.77 9.40 13.09
CA GLU A 134 -16.42 8.20 13.84
C GLU A 134 -14.91 8.14 14.14
N VAL A 135 -14.09 8.57 13.18
CA VAL A 135 -12.62 8.56 13.28
C VAL A 135 -12.13 9.68 14.19
N GLN A 136 -11.35 9.34 15.23
CA GLN A 136 -10.73 10.28 16.16
C GLN A 136 -9.24 10.49 15.90
N GLU A 137 -8.58 9.48 15.34
CA GLU A 137 -7.17 9.51 15.02
C GLU A 137 -6.92 9.03 13.59
N LEU A 138 -6.18 9.84 12.80
CA LEU A 138 -5.62 9.44 11.53
C LEU A 138 -4.12 9.16 11.70
N ILE A 139 -3.75 7.88 11.67
CA ILE A 139 -2.36 7.45 11.71
C ILE A 139 -1.82 7.50 10.28
N ILE A 140 -0.85 8.34 10.02
CA ILE A 140 -0.24 8.53 8.70
C ILE A 140 0.99 7.63 8.61
N ALA A 141 0.89 6.57 7.83
CA ALA A 141 1.92 5.56 7.62
C ALA A 141 2.42 5.58 6.17
N THR A 142 2.76 6.76 5.68
CA THR A 142 3.44 6.95 4.39
C THR A 142 4.93 6.71 4.52
N ASN A 143 5.57 6.30 3.41
CA ASN A 143 7.01 6.05 3.39
C ASN A 143 7.81 7.36 3.63
N PRO A 144 9.01 7.28 4.25
CA PRO A 144 9.85 8.44 4.55
C PRO A 144 10.63 8.92 3.30
N THR A 145 9.91 9.15 2.21
CA THR A 145 10.41 9.74 0.96
C THR A 145 9.92 11.19 0.85
N VAL A 146 10.52 11.99 -0.02
CA VAL A 146 10.09 13.39 -0.24
C VAL A 146 8.60 13.47 -0.58
N GLU A 147 8.14 12.61 -1.47
CA GLU A 147 6.74 12.52 -1.88
C GLU A 147 5.85 11.99 -0.76
N GLY A 148 6.34 11.01 0.01
CA GLY A 148 5.64 10.48 1.20
C GLY A 148 5.49 11.53 2.29
N GLU A 149 6.50 12.39 2.50
CA GLU A 149 6.45 13.54 3.42
C GLU A 149 5.41 14.59 2.96
N ALA A 150 5.41 14.93 1.66
CA ALA A 150 4.41 15.84 1.09
C ALA A 150 2.99 15.27 1.25
N THR A 151 2.83 13.96 1.01
CA THR A 151 1.56 13.25 1.20
C THR A 151 1.14 13.28 2.68
N ALA A 152 2.06 13.00 3.60
CA ALA A 152 1.79 13.07 5.04
C ALA A 152 1.33 14.46 5.48
N HIS A 153 1.98 15.51 4.98
CA HIS A 153 1.60 16.89 5.30
C HIS A 153 0.17 17.19 4.84
N TYR A 154 -0.19 16.80 3.61
CA TYR A 154 -1.53 16.97 3.08
C TYR A 154 -2.57 16.22 3.92
N LEU A 155 -2.32 14.95 4.25
CA LEU A 155 -3.20 14.13 5.08
C LEU A 155 -3.40 14.73 6.48
N ALA A 156 -2.33 15.27 7.08
CA ALA A 156 -2.42 15.92 8.37
C ALA A 156 -3.28 17.19 8.33
N GLN A 157 -3.20 17.98 7.26
CA GLN A 157 -4.07 19.14 7.07
C GLN A 157 -5.53 18.71 6.89
N LEU A 158 -5.78 17.68 6.07
CA LEU A 158 -7.12 17.14 5.85
C LEU A 158 -7.74 16.63 7.16
N ALA A 159 -7.00 15.88 7.96
CA ALA A 159 -7.46 15.38 9.26
C ALA A 159 -7.88 16.53 10.21
N ARG A 160 -7.04 17.57 10.30
CA ARG A 160 -7.35 18.75 11.15
C ARG A 160 -8.60 19.50 10.68
N GLN A 161 -8.87 19.57 9.37
CA GLN A 161 -10.08 20.18 8.83
C GLN A 161 -11.37 19.47 9.30
N HIS A 162 -11.25 18.17 9.61
CA HIS A 162 -12.36 17.35 10.12
C HIS A 162 -12.27 17.10 11.63
N ALA A 163 -11.48 17.88 12.38
CA ALA A 163 -11.27 17.74 13.82
C ALA A 163 -10.73 16.36 14.24
N VAL A 164 -10.06 15.63 13.33
CA VAL A 164 -9.39 14.35 13.58
C VAL A 164 -7.94 14.61 13.93
N ARG A 165 -7.42 13.95 14.96
CA ARG A 165 -6.03 14.06 15.40
C ARG A 165 -5.10 13.32 14.42
N PRO A 166 -4.22 14.00 13.69
CA PRO A 166 -3.21 13.31 12.89
C PRO A 166 -2.07 12.84 13.78
N SER A 167 -1.63 11.60 13.60
CA SER A 167 -0.40 11.05 14.16
C SER A 167 0.44 10.43 13.06
N ARG A 168 1.70 10.14 13.34
CA ARG A 168 2.63 9.58 12.38
C ARG A 168 3.49 8.49 13.02
N LEU A 169 3.93 7.53 12.20
CA LEU A 169 4.91 6.55 12.65
C LEU A 169 6.19 7.26 13.09
N ALA A 170 6.74 6.85 14.23
CA ALA A 170 7.98 7.41 14.74
C ALA A 170 9.14 7.09 13.80
N HIS A 171 9.98 8.07 13.56
CA HIS A 171 11.26 7.89 12.88
C HIS A 171 12.34 7.70 13.93
N GLY A 172 13.17 6.66 13.78
CA GLY A 172 14.17 6.40 14.80
C GLY A 172 15.27 5.47 14.36
N VAL A 173 16.25 5.30 15.25
CA VAL A 173 17.32 4.33 15.09
C VAL A 173 16.75 2.92 15.18
N PRO A 174 17.08 2.00 14.25
CA PRO A 174 16.61 0.63 14.31
C PRO A 174 17.11 -0.11 15.55
N LEU A 175 16.25 -0.89 16.17
CA LEU A 175 16.61 -1.72 17.31
C LEU A 175 17.63 -2.79 16.90
N GLY A 176 18.65 -3.01 17.73
CA GLY A 176 19.67 -4.03 17.52
C GLY A 176 20.81 -3.62 16.59
N GLY A 177 20.84 -2.36 16.12
CA GLY A 177 21.94 -1.79 15.35
C GLY A 177 22.88 -0.94 16.23
N GLU A 178 24.13 -0.78 15.79
CA GLU A 178 25.09 0.14 16.37
C GLU A 178 24.98 1.52 15.70
N LEU A 179 25.08 2.61 16.48
CA LEU A 179 24.89 3.99 16.00
C LEU A 179 25.83 4.37 14.87
N GLU A 180 27.04 3.80 14.85
CA GLU A 180 28.06 4.10 13.83
C GLU A 180 27.68 3.62 12.42
N TYR A 181 26.76 2.63 12.32
CA TYR A 181 26.26 2.10 11.03
C TYR A 181 24.95 2.73 10.57
N VAL A 182 24.37 3.60 11.39
CA VAL A 182 23.13 4.32 11.02
C VAL A 182 23.48 5.46 10.08
N ASP A 183 22.74 5.60 8.98
CA ASP A 183 22.94 6.71 8.06
C ASP A 183 22.69 8.07 8.73
N ARG A 184 23.38 9.10 8.24
CA ARG A 184 23.37 10.45 8.85
C ARG A 184 21.98 11.07 8.89
N GLY A 185 21.13 10.80 7.89
CA GLY A 185 19.76 11.31 7.82
C GLY A 185 18.91 10.75 8.93
N THR A 186 18.89 9.42 9.06
CA THR A 186 18.17 8.70 10.13
C THR A 186 18.63 9.15 11.51
N LEU A 187 19.94 9.25 11.71
CA LEU A 187 20.48 9.68 13.00
C LEU A 187 20.11 11.13 13.34
N SER A 188 20.16 12.03 12.36
CA SER A 188 19.75 13.43 12.52
C SER A 188 18.28 13.57 12.90
N HIS A 189 17.40 12.81 12.21
CA HIS A 189 15.97 12.78 12.53
C HIS A 189 15.69 12.21 13.92
N ALA A 190 16.32 11.09 14.27
CA ALA A 190 16.18 10.48 15.60
C ALA A 190 16.62 11.42 16.71
N PHE A 191 17.72 12.14 16.49
CA PHE A 191 18.23 13.12 17.46
C PHE A 191 17.30 14.33 17.60
N GLY A 192 16.73 14.81 16.50
CA GLY A 192 15.75 15.92 16.50
C GLY A 192 14.43 15.58 17.19
N SER A 193 13.98 14.32 17.04
CA SER A 193 12.71 13.79 17.59
C SER A 193 12.88 12.99 18.89
N ARG A 194 14.04 13.12 19.57
CA ARG A 194 14.31 12.43 20.83
C ARG A 194 13.23 12.70 21.87
N THR A 195 12.83 11.64 22.57
CA THR A 195 11.84 11.70 23.67
C THR A 195 12.54 11.58 25.02
N GLU A 196 11.90 12.09 26.07
CA GLU A 196 12.34 11.85 27.43
C GLU A 196 12.23 10.37 27.79
N VAL A 197 13.17 9.88 28.57
CA VAL A 197 13.13 8.52 29.10
C VAL A 197 12.14 8.54 30.26
N ALA A 198 11.06 7.77 30.11
CA ALA A 198 10.12 7.54 31.22
C ALA A 198 10.77 6.60 32.26
N ASP A 199 10.60 6.91 33.54
CA ASP A 199 11.03 6.07 34.68
C ASP A 199 10.26 4.75 34.75
#